data_c627d61dbcab59bbddd8ace8f49150be
#
_entry.id   c627d61dbcab59bbddd8ace8f49150be
#
_cell.length_a   1.000
_cell.length_b   1.000
_cell.length_c   1.000
_cell.angle_alpha   90.00
_cell.angle_beta   90.00
_cell.angle_gamma   90.00
#
_symmetry.space_group_name_H-M   'P 1'
#
loop_
_entity.id
_entity.type
_entity.pdbx_description
1 polymer ?
#
loop_
_entity_poly.entity_id
_entity_poly.type
_entity_poly.pdbx_seq_one_letter_code
_entity_poly.pdbx_strand_id
1 'polypeptide(L)'
;MSEIKEQIIESKPLREQVADIVRGMILRGEIKAGEQISERTIGQMLHVSTTPVKEAFRSLQAEGLIYTRPRRGSFVSEISIDNMLEIAFMRSALEGVAAYYAAKNATDSQLVEMSRILDVVYPLLSRKDEKSL
;
A
#
# COMPACT_ATOMS: atom_id res chain seq x y z
N MET A 1 -0.26 -6.37 -37.00
CA MET A 1 -0.32 -7.48 -35.98
C MET A 1 0.62 -7.25 -34.79
N SER A 2 1.69 -6.47 -34.89
CA SER A 2 2.57 -6.13 -33.76
C SER A 2 1.95 -5.09 -32.78
N GLU A 3 1.29 -4.05 -33.30
CA GLU A 3 0.66 -3.00 -32.48
C GLU A 3 -0.47 -3.50 -31.57
N ILE A 4 -1.24 -4.51 -32.02
CA ILE A 4 -2.32 -5.11 -31.21
C ILE A 4 -1.75 -5.92 -30.03
N LYS A 5 -0.57 -6.53 -30.20
CA LYS A 5 0.11 -7.26 -29.12
C LYS A 5 0.67 -6.33 -28.05
N GLU A 6 1.22 -5.16 -28.42
CA GLU A 6 1.73 -4.19 -27.45
C GLU A 6 0.60 -3.57 -26.60
N GLN A 7 -0.54 -3.21 -27.20
CA GLN A 7 -1.69 -2.70 -26.45
C GLN A 7 -2.31 -3.71 -25.45
N ILE A 8 -2.20 -5.02 -25.75
CA ILE A 8 -2.70 -6.07 -24.82
C ILE A 8 -1.77 -6.28 -23.63
N ILE A 9 -0.47 -5.99 -23.78
CA ILE A 9 0.53 -6.17 -22.72
C ILE A 9 0.54 -4.98 -21.74
N GLU A 10 0.12 -3.79 -22.15
CA GLU A 10 0.09 -2.59 -21.28
C GLU A 10 -1.16 -2.45 -20.41
N SER A 11 -2.25 -3.15 -20.69
CA SER A 11 -3.43 -3.07 -19.84
C SER A 11 -3.33 -4.02 -18.65
N LYS A 12 -3.16 -3.45 -17.48
CA LYS A 12 -3.20 -4.19 -16.20
C LYS A 12 -4.46 -5.04 -16.11
N PRO A 13 -4.39 -6.34 -15.74
CA PRO A 13 -5.57 -7.19 -15.62
C PRO A 13 -6.63 -6.57 -14.72
N LEU A 14 -7.91 -6.73 -15.07
CA LEU A 14 -9.01 -6.10 -14.33
C LEU A 14 -9.01 -6.46 -12.84
N ARG A 15 -8.65 -7.71 -12.49
CA ARG A 15 -8.48 -8.14 -11.09
C ARG A 15 -7.45 -7.30 -10.32
N GLU A 16 -6.36 -6.92 -10.99
CA GLU A 16 -5.30 -6.12 -10.37
C GLU A 16 -5.72 -4.66 -10.21
N GLN A 17 -6.44 -4.12 -11.22
CA GLN A 17 -7.02 -2.77 -11.12
C GLN A 17 -8.01 -2.69 -9.95
N VAL A 18 -8.88 -3.69 -9.79
CA VAL A 18 -9.82 -3.79 -8.67
C VAL A 18 -9.06 -3.90 -7.35
N ALA A 19 -8.02 -4.73 -7.27
CA ALA A 19 -7.20 -4.86 -6.06
C ALA A 19 -6.55 -3.52 -5.68
N ASP A 20 -5.98 -2.78 -6.65
CA ASP A 20 -5.36 -1.48 -6.40
C ASP A 20 -6.37 -0.43 -5.90
N ILE A 21 -7.57 -0.40 -6.48
CA ILE A 21 -8.63 0.52 -6.05
C ILE A 21 -9.04 0.21 -4.62
N VAL A 22 -9.36 -1.05 -4.31
CA VAL A 22 -9.78 -1.46 -2.96
C VAL A 22 -8.66 -1.24 -1.94
N ARG A 23 -7.41 -1.58 -2.30
CA ARG A 23 -6.22 -1.28 -1.46
C ARG A 23 -6.12 0.21 -1.16
N GLY A 24 -6.28 1.06 -2.17
CA GLY A 24 -6.27 2.50 -2.01
C GLY A 24 -7.38 2.99 -1.06
N MET A 25 -8.60 2.45 -1.18
CA MET A 25 -9.72 2.78 -0.29
C MET A 25 -9.44 2.40 1.17
N ILE A 26 -8.85 1.22 1.39
CA ILE A 26 -8.45 0.76 2.73
C ILE A 26 -7.37 1.69 3.31
N LEU A 27 -6.32 1.96 2.55
CA LEU A 27 -5.19 2.79 3.00
C LEU A 27 -5.58 4.25 3.27
N ARG A 28 -6.57 4.79 2.55
CA ARG A 28 -7.10 6.14 2.81
C ARG A 28 -8.18 6.16 3.90
N GLY A 29 -8.55 5.00 4.45
CA GLY A 29 -9.58 4.89 5.49
C GLY A 29 -11.01 5.09 4.99
N GLU A 30 -11.25 5.05 3.68
CA GLU A 30 -12.59 5.08 3.08
C GLU A 30 -13.37 3.81 3.44
N ILE A 31 -12.67 2.67 3.57
CA ILE A 31 -13.16 1.45 4.18
C ILE A 31 -12.38 1.26 5.48
N LYS A 32 -13.07 1.23 6.60
CA LYS A 32 -12.46 1.24 7.93
C LYS A 32 -11.90 -0.13 8.31
N ALA A 33 -10.87 -0.14 9.16
CA ALA A 33 -10.39 -1.36 9.80
C ALA A 33 -11.53 -2.06 10.56
N GLY A 34 -11.62 -3.38 10.44
CA GLY A 34 -12.71 -4.19 11.00
C GLY A 34 -14.03 -4.14 10.21
N GLU A 35 -14.14 -3.27 9.21
CA GLU A 35 -15.35 -3.16 8.39
C GLU A 35 -15.56 -4.39 7.51
N GLN A 36 -16.81 -4.84 7.43
CA GLN A 36 -17.19 -5.94 6.54
C GLN A 36 -17.28 -5.44 5.10
N ILE A 37 -16.61 -6.15 4.19
CA ILE A 37 -16.67 -5.89 2.75
C ILE A 37 -17.23 -7.10 2.01
N SER A 38 -17.94 -6.85 0.92
CA SER A 38 -18.46 -7.94 0.08
C SER A 38 -18.06 -7.78 -1.39
N GLU A 39 -17.82 -8.93 -2.02
CA GLU A 39 -17.52 -8.98 -3.46
C GLU A 39 -18.65 -8.34 -4.29
N ARG A 40 -19.90 -8.52 -3.86
CA ARG A 40 -21.07 -7.96 -4.52
C ARG A 40 -21.10 -6.43 -4.44
N THR A 41 -20.87 -5.87 -3.26
CA THR A 41 -20.88 -4.41 -3.03
C THR A 41 -19.77 -3.74 -3.85
N ILE A 42 -18.56 -4.29 -3.81
CA ILE A 42 -17.42 -3.77 -4.59
C ILE A 42 -17.70 -3.90 -6.09
N GLY A 43 -18.25 -5.05 -6.55
CA GLY A 43 -18.61 -5.24 -7.96
C GLY A 43 -19.64 -4.23 -8.45
N GLN A 44 -20.66 -3.93 -7.65
CA GLN A 44 -21.68 -2.92 -7.97
C GLN A 44 -21.07 -1.52 -8.01
N MET A 45 -20.23 -1.17 -7.03
CA MET A 45 -19.59 0.14 -6.95
C MET A 45 -18.65 0.40 -8.14
N LEU A 46 -17.89 -0.62 -8.56
CA LEU A 46 -16.92 -0.50 -9.65
C LEU A 46 -17.50 -0.87 -11.03
N HIS A 47 -18.79 -1.23 -11.10
CA HIS A 47 -19.45 -1.68 -12.33
C HIS A 47 -18.75 -2.88 -13.01
N VAL A 48 -18.26 -3.83 -12.21
CA VAL A 48 -17.61 -5.06 -12.68
C VAL A 48 -18.33 -6.30 -12.15
N SER A 49 -18.14 -7.44 -12.81
CA SER A 49 -18.65 -8.72 -12.31
C SER A 49 -17.93 -9.15 -11.03
N THR A 50 -18.52 -10.07 -10.29
CA THR A 50 -17.96 -10.57 -9.02
C THR A 50 -16.67 -11.39 -9.21
N THR A 51 -16.42 -11.95 -10.38
CA THR A 51 -15.24 -12.79 -10.65
C THR A 51 -13.93 -12.03 -10.46
N PRO A 52 -13.66 -10.89 -11.14
CA PRO A 52 -12.41 -10.12 -10.91
C PRO A 52 -12.33 -9.57 -9.49
N VAL A 53 -13.45 -9.27 -8.83
CA VAL A 53 -13.45 -8.82 -7.42
C VAL A 53 -13.01 -9.95 -6.49
N LYS A 54 -13.49 -11.17 -6.73
CA LYS A 54 -13.09 -12.36 -5.95
C LYS A 54 -11.60 -12.66 -6.08
N GLU A 55 -11.05 -12.51 -7.28
CA GLU A 55 -9.60 -12.66 -7.50
C GLU A 55 -8.80 -11.55 -6.80
N ALA A 56 -9.29 -10.31 -6.88
CA ALA A 56 -8.72 -9.17 -6.16
C ALA A 56 -8.72 -9.39 -4.64
N PHE A 57 -9.83 -9.90 -4.09
CA PHE A 57 -9.92 -10.23 -2.66
C PHE A 57 -8.92 -11.30 -2.24
N ARG A 58 -8.66 -12.31 -3.07
CA ARG A 58 -7.59 -13.30 -2.79
C ARG A 58 -6.22 -12.66 -2.72
N SER A 59 -5.90 -11.72 -3.62
CA SER A 59 -4.65 -10.96 -3.55
C SER A 59 -4.55 -10.12 -2.28
N LEU A 60 -5.61 -9.38 -1.96
CA LEU A 60 -5.66 -8.55 -0.74
C LEU A 60 -5.59 -9.39 0.55
N GLN A 61 -6.11 -10.63 0.53
CA GLN A 61 -5.95 -11.57 1.64
C GLN A 61 -4.49 -12.05 1.76
N ALA A 62 -3.82 -12.35 0.65
CA ALA A 62 -2.41 -12.73 0.66
C ALA A 62 -1.51 -11.58 1.15
N GLU A 63 -1.92 -10.33 0.92
CA GLU A 63 -1.27 -9.13 1.44
C GLU A 63 -1.60 -8.84 2.91
N GLY A 64 -2.57 -9.57 3.50
CA GLY A 64 -3.01 -9.35 4.88
C GLY A 64 -3.92 -8.12 5.07
N LEU A 65 -4.36 -7.46 4.00
CA LEU A 65 -5.24 -6.28 4.07
C LEU A 65 -6.69 -6.62 4.40
N ILE A 66 -7.13 -7.83 4.04
CA ILE A 66 -8.43 -8.35 4.40
C ILE A 66 -8.30 -9.79 4.91
N TYR A 67 -9.27 -10.23 5.68
CA TYR A 67 -9.39 -11.63 6.11
C TYR A 67 -10.83 -12.11 5.97
N THR A 68 -11.02 -13.42 5.79
CA THR A 68 -12.35 -14.02 5.65
C THR A 68 -12.68 -14.88 6.88
N ARG A 69 -13.85 -14.64 7.47
CA ARG A 69 -14.43 -15.49 8.51
C ARG A 69 -15.46 -16.43 7.89
N PRO A 70 -15.40 -17.75 8.12
CA PRO A 70 -16.38 -18.69 7.61
C PRO A 70 -17.79 -18.27 7.97
N ARG A 71 -18.69 -18.28 6.99
CA ARG A 71 -20.12 -17.91 7.12
C ARG A 71 -20.38 -16.43 7.53
N ARG A 72 -19.34 -15.62 7.74
CA ARG A 72 -19.48 -14.20 8.14
C ARG A 72 -19.00 -13.22 7.07
N GLY A 73 -18.24 -13.70 6.07
CA GLY A 73 -17.75 -12.86 4.97
C GLY A 73 -16.33 -12.35 5.17
N SER A 74 -15.96 -11.36 4.38
CA SER A 74 -14.64 -10.75 4.40
C SER A 74 -14.66 -9.42 5.16
N PHE A 75 -13.55 -9.12 5.83
CA PHE A 75 -13.37 -7.96 6.70
C PHE A 75 -12.02 -7.31 6.42
N VAL A 76 -11.93 -6.00 6.57
CA VAL A 76 -10.66 -5.28 6.54
C VAL A 76 -9.86 -5.63 7.80
N SER A 77 -8.57 -5.91 7.63
CA SER A 77 -7.68 -6.26 8.74
C SER A 77 -7.48 -5.07 9.69
N GLU A 78 -7.49 -5.38 10.97
CA GLU A 78 -7.12 -4.45 12.03
C GLU A 78 -5.63 -4.62 12.32
N ILE A 79 -4.89 -3.53 12.32
CA ILE A 79 -3.49 -3.55 12.74
C ILE A 79 -3.47 -3.31 14.25
N SER A 80 -3.03 -4.30 15.01
CA SER A 80 -2.84 -4.13 16.45
C SER A 80 -1.63 -3.22 16.74
N ILE A 81 -1.66 -2.51 17.87
CA ILE A 81 -0.53 -1.69 18.32
C ILE A 81 0.72 -2.57 18.51
N ASP A 82 0.56 -3.78 19.00
CA ASP A 82 1.67 -4.73 19.19
C ASP A 82 2.34 -5.09 17.88
N ASN A 83 1.57 -5.39 16.83
CA ASN A 83 2.11 -5.63 15.48
C ASN A 83 2.83 -4.40 14.93
N MET A 84 2.33 -3.19 15.18
CA MET A 84 3.00 -1.95 14.77
C MET A 84 4.35 -1.77 15.46
N LEU A 85 4.44 -2.10 16.75
CA LEU A 85 5.68 -2.03 17.52
C LEU A 85 6.70 -3.05 17.02
N GLU A 86 6.28 -4.30 16.78
CA GLU A 86 7.16 -5.33 16.22
C GLU A 86 7.72 -4.93 14.85
N ILE A 87 6.87 -4.40 13.96
CA ILE A 87 7.29 -3.89 12.65
C ILE A 87 8.25 -2.72 12.80
N ALA A 88 7.98 -1.79 13.73
CA ALA A 88 8.84 -0.64 14.00
C ALA A 88 10.23 -1.07 14.51
N PHE A 89 10.31 -2.07 15.37
CA PHE A 89 11.58 -2.63 15.84
C PHE A 89 12.39 -3.27 14.72
N MET A 90 11.75 -4.14 13.92
CA MET A 90 12.43 -4.77 12.78
C MET A 90 12.91 -3.74 11.76
N ARG A 91 12.06 -2.77 11.44
CA ARG A 91 12.38 -1.68 10.53
C ARG A 91 13.55 -0.84 11.03
N SER A 92 13.54 -0.46 12.30
CA SER A 92 14.64 0.31 12.92
C SER A 92 15.96 -0.42 12.84
N ALA A 93 15.98 -1.74 13.08
CA ALA A 93 17.20 -2.54 12.96
C ALA A 93 17.72 -2.59 11.52
N LEU A 94 16.83 -2.81 10.54
CA LEU A 94 17.20 -2.85 9.12
C LEU A 94 17.67 -1.48 8.60
N GLU A 95 16.97 -0.41 8.97
CA GLU A 95 17.32 0.97 8.61
C GLU A 95 18.68 1.36 9.23
N GLY A 96 18.97 0.93 10.46
CA GLY A 96 20.26 1.15 11.10
C GLY A 96 21.41 0.47 10.35
N VAL A 97 21.22 -0.78 9.93
CA VAL A 97 22.21 -1.51 9.11
C VAL A 97 22.38 -0.83 7.74
N ALA A 98 21.28 -0.46 7.09
CA ALA A 98 21.31 0.23 5.80
C ALA A 98 22.05 1.57 5.89
N ALA A 99 21.76 2.37 6.93
CA ALA A 99 22.42 3.65 7.17
C ALA A 99 23.93 3.49 7.42
N TYR A 100 24.33 2.46 8.17
CA TYR A 100 25.75 2.15 8.40
C TYR A 100 26.49 1.87 7.09
N TYR A 101 25.93 1.03 6.23
CA TYR A 101 26.54 0.70 4.94
C TYR A 101 26.47 1.87 3.95
N ALA A 102 25.41 2.65 3.95
CA ALA A 102 25.31 3.87 3.15
C ALA A 102 26.40 4.88 3.53
N ALA A 103 26.57 5.16 4.83
CA ALA A 103 27.61 6.06 5.32
C ALA A 103 29.03 5.61 4.95
N LYS A 104 29.24 4.30 4.84
CA LYS A 104 30.55 3.72 4.53
C LYS A 104 30.88 3.69 3.03
N ASN A 105 29.87 3.63 2.16
CA ASN A 105 30.01 3.37 0.74
C ASN A 105 29.42 4.47 -0.16
N ALA A 106 28.75 5.47 0.39
CA ALA A 106 28.16 6.54 -0.40
C ALA A 106 29.24 7.36 -1.13
N THR A 107 29.00 7.65 -2.38
CA THR A 107 29.83 8.57 -3.17
C THR A 107 29.44 10.02 -2.90
N ASP A 108 30.35 10.96 -3.19
CA ASP A 108 30.08 12.39 -3.02
C ASP A 108 28.85 12.84 -3.82
N SER A 109 28.62 12.30 -5.02
CA SER A 109 27.44 12.60 -5.82
C SER A 109 26.13 12.13 -5.16
N GLN A 110 26.14 10.99 -4.48
CA GLN A 110 24.99 10.48 -3.73
C GLN A 110 24.72 11.33 -2.49
N LEU A 111 25.77 11.79 -1.80
CA LEU A 111 25.64 12.68 -0.64
C LEU A 111 25.04 14.03 -1.05
N VAL A 112 25.46 14.60 -2.18
CA VAL A 112 24.90 15.84 -2.72
C VAL A 112 23.40 15.67 -3.06
N GLU A 113 23.03 14.56 -3.69
CA GLU A 113 21.61 14.30 -4.03
C GLU A 113 20.76 14.05 -2.78
N MET A 114 21.26 13.35 -1.78
CA MET A 114 20.57 13.19 -0.49
C MET A 114 20.36 14.54 0.20
N SER A 115 21.38 15.41 0.22
CA SER A 115 21.26 16.77 0.78
C SER A 115 20.17 17.56 0.04
N ARG A 116 20.14 17.52 -1.28
CA ARG A 116 19.12 18.18 -2.10
C ARG A 116 17.70 17.71 -1.78
N ILE A 117 17.51 16.41 -1.56
CA ILE A 117 16.21 15.84 -1.18
C ILE A 117 15.79 16.35 0.21
N LEU A 118 16.71 16.38 1.17
CA LEU A 118 16.45 16.88 2.51
C LEU A 118 16.06 18.36 2.52
N ASP A 119 16.71 19.20 1.71
CA ASP A 119 16.38 20.62 1.58
C ASP A 119 14.93 20.85 1.08
N VAL A 120 14.37 19.92 0.31
CA VAL A 120 12.98 19.96 -0.15
C VAL A 120 12.02 19.43 0.92
N VAL A 121 12.39 18.38 1.64
CA VAL A 121 11.51 17.66 2.58
C VAL A 121 11.40 18.40 3.92
N TYR A 122 12.48 18.93 4.46
CA TYR A 122 12.50 19.63 5.76
C TYR A 122 11.47 20.76 5.88
N PRO A 123 11.33 21.67 4.89
CA PRO A 123 10.30 22.71 4.95
C PRO A 123 8.87 22.18 4.93
N LEU A 124 8.64 20.99 4.33
CA LEU A 124 7.32 20.36 4.28
C LEU A 124 6.92 19.73 5.62
N LEU A 125 7.88 19.20 6.36
CA LEU A 125 7.66 18.63 7.70
C LEU A 125 7.35 19.74 8.71
N SER A 126 8.11 20.83 8.70
CA SER A 126 7.90 21.98 9.59
C SER A 126 6.53 22.66 9.42
N ARG A 127 5.96 22.65 8.21
CA ARG A 127 4.63 23.21 7.94
C ARG A 127 3.47 22.34 8.47
N LYS A 128 3.72 21.08 8.78
CA LYS A 128 2.69 20.15 9.24
C LYS A 128 2.45 20.27 10.74
N ASP A 129 3.47 20.65 11.50
CA ASP A 129 3.37 20.83 12.95
C ASP A 129 2.59 22.09 13.34
N GLU A 130 2.57 23.13 12.50
CA GLU A 130 1.79 24.38 12.75
C GLU A 130 0.28 24.21 12.54
N LYS A 131 -0.20 23.12 11.90
CA LYS A 131 -1.63 22.86 11.67
C LYS A 131 -2.25 21.84 12.65
N SER A 132 -1.47 21.35 13.60
CA SER A 132 -1.86 20.30 14.56
C SER A 132 -2.02 20.83 15.99
N LEU A 133 -2.04 22.14 16.20
CA LEU A 133 -2.37 22.88 17.40
C LEU A 133 -3.62 23.73 17.17
#